data_dff052799a0f3ab818b5fd9650d61b7a
#
_entry.id   dff052799a0f3ab818b5fd9650d61b7a
#
_cell.length_a   1.000
_cell.length_b   1.000
_cell.length_c   1.000
_cell.angle_alpha   90.00
_cell.angle_beta   90.00
_cell.angle_gamma   90.00
#
_symmetry.space_group_name_H-M   'P 1'
#
loop_
_entity.id
_entity.type
_entity.pdbx_description
1 polymer ?
#
loop_
_entity_poly.entity_id
_entity_poly.type
_entity_poly.pdbx_seq_one_letter_code
_entity_poly.pdbx_strand_id
1 'polypeptide(L)'
;FGWCAFLLPHKITIGGIAGIASVIQWGLDIPVQYTYLAINGILLFVALRILGWKFCIRTIFAVVTFAIFTSFFRQVFAGHALFADQPFLACVVGGVLLGAGVAIALQYNASSGGSDVIAAMIHKYRDISLGRVILACDLCIISSSYLVLNNWEKVIYGYIVLFVMTYVVDYLINGMRGSVQFFV
;
A
#
# COMPACT_ATOMS: atom_id res chain seq x y z
N PHE A 1 -0.77 10.79 3.38
CA PHE A 1 0.14 11.60 4.22
C PHE A 1 1.38 10.80 4.60
N GLY A 2 1.25 9.74 5.43
CA GLY A 2 2.39 8.97 5.99
C GLY A 2 3.41 8.50 4.94
N TRP A 3 2.96 8.05 3.78
CA TRP A 3 3.85 7.66 2.69
C TRP A 3 4.64 8.84 2.11
N CYS A 4 3.98 9.94 1.76
CA CYS A 4 4.63 11.09 1.12
C CYS A 4 5.55 11.86 2.06
N ALA A 5 5.20 11.93 3.36
CA ALA A 5 5.94 12.71 4.34
C ALA A 5 7.16 11.96 4.91
N PHE A 6 7.06 10.64 5.06
CA PHE A 6 8.07 9.83 5.77
C PHE A 6 8.83 8.87 4.86
N LEU A 7 8.15 8.14 3.97
CA LEU A 7 8.76 7.03 3.25
C LEU A 7 9.31 7.41 1.88
N LEU A 8 8.53 8.19 1.12
CA LEU A 8 8.91 8.57 -0.24
C LEU A 8 10.21 9.38 -0.31
N PRO A 9 10.47 10.37 0.60
CA PRO A 9 11.72 11.13 0.60
C PRO A 9 12.94 10.25 0.87
N HIS A 10 12.79 9.22 1.71
CA HIS A 10 13.87 8.28 2.03
C HIS A 10 14.07 7.19 0.96
N LYS A 11 13.26 7.22 -0.12
CA LYS A 11 13.24 6.18 -1.16
C LYS A 11 12.99 4.78 -0.59
N ILE A 12 12.08 4.68 0.41
CA ILE A 12 11.67 3.41 1.01
C ILE A 12 10.44 2.92 0.26
N THR A 13 10.54 1.72 -0.31
CA THR A 13 9.45 1.08 -1.05
C THR A 13 8.43 0.51 -0.07
N ILE A 14 7.16 0.69 -0.41
CA ILE A 14 6.04 0.02 0.25
C ILE A 14 5.54 -1.14 -0.63
N GLY A 15 4.67 -1.98 -0.09
CA GLY A 15 3.98 -2.99 -0.87
C GLY A 15 2.94 -2.41 -1.83
N GLY A 16 2.31 -3.26 -2.60
CA GLY A 16 1.21 -2.92 -3.49
C GLY A 16 1.62 -2.13 -4.74
N ILE A 17 0.61 -1.68 -5.47
CA ILE A 17 0.83 -0.92 -6.72
C ILE A 17 1.50 0.42 -6.46
N ALA A 18 1.28 1.04 -5.29
CA ALA A 18 1.98 2.24 -4.90
C ALA A 18 3.49 2.01 -4.77
N GLY A 19 3.89 0.82 -4.29
CA GLY A 19 5.30 0.40 -4.29
C GLY A 19 5.87 0.25 -5.70
N ILE A 20 5.16 -0.44 -6.60
CA ILE A 20 5.56 -0.55 -8.01
C ILE A 20 5.70 0.84 -8.64
N ALA A 21 4.73 1.72 -8.41
CA ALA A 21 4.75 3.08 -8.95
C ALA A 21 5.92 3.91 -8.40
N SER A 22 6.33 3.71 -7.14
CA SER A 22 7.52 4.37 -6.59
C SER A 22 8.81 3.85 -7.19
N VAL A 23 8.93 2.54 -7.41
CA VAL A 23 10.10 1.93 -8.08
C VAL A 23 10.23 2.46 -9.51
N ILE A 24 9.12 2.54 -10.24
CA ILE A 24 9.09 3.11 -11.60
C ILE A 24 9.48 4.59 -11.59
N GLN A 25 9.01 5.36 -10.61
CA GLN A 25 9.42 6.76 -10.48
C GLN A 25 10.93 6.89 -10.29
N TRP A 26 11.53 6.06 -9.45
CA TRP A 26 12.98 6.15 -9.18
C TRP A 26 13.84 5.65 -10.33
N GLY A 27 13.30 4.77 -11.19
CA GLY A 27 14.01 4.26 -12.37
C GLY A 27 13.81 5.07 -13.63
N LEU A 28 12.61 5.64 -13.84
CA LEU A 28 12.20 6.30 -15.09
C LEU A 28 11.78 7.76 -14.90
N ASP A 29 11.86 8.33 -13.71
CA ASP A 29 11.44 9.69 -13.33
C ASP A 29 9.96 10.02 -13.67
N ILE A 30 9.13 8.99 -13.85
CA ILE A 30 7.69 9.17 -14.08
C ILE A 30 7.01 9.41 -12.73
N PRO A 31 6.23 10.51 -12.55
CA PRO A 31 5.55 10.78 -11.29
C PRO A 31 4.64 9.63 -10.86
N VAL A 32 4.77 9.22 -9.58
CA VAL A 32 4.05 8.09 -8.96
C VAL A 32 2.55 8.08 -9.25
N GLN A 33 1.90 9.24 -9.20
CA GLN A 33 0.45 9.34 -9.36
C GLN A 33 -0.03 8.86 -10.74
N TYR A 34 0.73 9.13 -11.80
CA TYR A 34 0.35 8.69 -13.15
C TYR A 34 0.53 7.19 -13.34
N THR A 35 1.66 6.65 -12.89
CA THR A 35 1.94 5.22 -12.93
C THR A 35 0.94 4.44 -12.07
N TYR A 36 0.64 4.97 -10.88
CA TYR A 36 -0.35 4.38 -9.97
C TYR A 36 -1.74 4.34 -10.60
N LEU A 37 -2.19 5.43 -11.22
CA LEU A 37 -3.48 5.49 -11.93
C LEU A 37 -3.53 4.56 -13.14
N ALA A 38 -2.46 4.52 -13.94
CA ALA A 38 -2.38 3.68 -15.13
C ALA A 38 -2.48 2.17 -14.78
N ILE A 39 -1.67 1.72 -13.82
CA ILE A 39 -1.67 0.31 -13.39
C ILE A 39 -3.03 -0.05 -12.77
N ASN A 40 -3.58 0.80 -11.90
CA ASN A 40 -4.90 0.56 -11.33
C ASN A 40 -6.01 0.58 -12.37
N GLY A 41 -5.93 1.43 -13.41
CA GLY A 41 -6.88 1.44 -14.52
C GLY A 41 -6.92 0.09 -15.24
N ILE A 42 -5.76 -0.48 -15.56
CA ILE A 42 -5.66 -1.80 -16.19
C ILE A 42 -6.22 -2.89 -15.27
N LEU A 43 -5.82 -2.88 -13.99
CA LEU A 43 -6.29 -3.87 -13.01
C LEU A 43 -7.80 -3.79 -12.79
N LEU A 44 -8.36 -2.59 -12.69
CA LEU A 44 -9.79 -2.40 -12.50
C LEU A 44 -10.61 -2.81 -13.73
N PHE A 45 -10.05 -2.64 -14.94
CA PHE A 45 -10.68 -3.15 -16.16
C PHE A 45 -10.81 -4.68 -16.13
N VAL A 46 -9.77 -5.38 -15.67
CA VAL A 46 -9.81 -6.84 -15.48
C VAL A 46 -10.73 -7.21 -14.31
N ALA A 47 -10.60 -6.50 -13.19
CA ALA A 47 -11.38 -6.74 -11.98
C ALA A 47 -12.89 -6.54 -12.20
N LEU A 48 -13.28 -5.67 -13.12
CA LEU A 48 -14.69 -5.42 -13.47
C LEU A 48 -15.40 -6.70 -13.93
N ARG A 49 -14.71 -7.50 -14.73
CA ARG A 49 -15.25 -8.79 -15.21
C ARG A 49 -15.26 -9.87 -14.14
N ILE A 50 -14.34 -9.80 -13.17
CA ILE A 50 -14.12 -10.83 -12.17
C ILE A 50 -14.90 -10.53 -10.88
N LEU A 51 -14.72 -9.34 -10.31
CA LEU A 51 -15.25 -8.96 -8.99
C LEU A 51 -16.58 -8.20 -9.07
N GLY A 52 -16.91 -7.68 -10.25
CA GLY A 52 -18.17 -6.99 -10.49
C GLY A 52 -18.13 -5.48 -10.23
N TRP A 53 -19.21 -4.80 -10.66
CA TRP A 53 -19.29 -3.35 -10.73
C TRP A 53 -19.23 -2.65 -9.36
N LYS A 54 -19.89 -3.22 -8.35
CA LYS A 54 -19.95 -2.59 -7.01
C LYS A 54 -18.59 -2.48 -6.33
N PHE A 55 -17.74 -3.48 -6.51
CA PHE A 55 -16.37 -3.45 -6.00
C PHE A 55 -15.53 -2.40 -6.74
N CYS A 56 -15.64 -2.37 -8.07
CA CYS A 56 -14.86 -1.46 -8.90
C CYS A 56 -15.15 0.02 -8.62
N ILE A 57 -16.42 0.41 -8.43
CA ILE A 57 -16.79 1.81 -8.13
C ILE A 57 -16.12 2.27 -6.82
N ARG A 58 -16.17 1.46 -5.76
CA ARG A 58 -15.55 1.81 -4.48
C ARG A 58 -14.03 1.91 -4.61
N THR A 59 -13.42 0.99 -5.36
CA THR A 59 -11.98 1.00 -5.60
C THR A 59 -11.56 2.18 -6.47
N ILE A 60 -12.33 2.54 -7.53
CA ILE A 60 -12.07 3.73 -8.33
C ILE A 60 -12.06 4.99 -7.45
N PHE A 61 -13.05 5.14 -6.60
CA PHE A 61 -13.12 6.27 -5.67
C PHE A 61 -11.89 6.33 -4.76
N ALA A 62 -11.49 5.20 -4.17
CA ALA A 62 -10.31 5.12 -3.31
C ALA A 62 -9.01 5.43 -4.07
N VAL A 63 -8.84 4.88 -5.29
CA VAL A 63 -7.66 5.08 -6.13
C VAL A 63 -7.51 6.54 -6.56
N VAL A 64 -8.60 7.16 -7.01
CA VAL A 64 -8.60 8.58 -7.41
C VAL A 64 -8.31 9.48 -6.22
N THR A 65 -8.96 9.23 -5.09
CA THR A 65 -8.72 9.96 -3.84
C THR A 65 -7.26 9.84 -3.40
N PHE A 66 -6.72 8.62 -3.40
CA PHE A 66 -5.31 8.38 -3.06
C PHE A 66 -4.36 9.13 -4.00
N ALA A 67 -4.62 9.13 -5.32
CA ALA A 67 -3.79 9.82 -6.30
C ALA A 67 -3.80 11.35 -6.10
N ILE A 68 -4.97 11.94 -5.85
CA ILE A 68 -5.13 13.38 -5.57
C ILE A 68 -4.36 13.77 -4.30
N PHE A 69 -4.59 13.05 -3.20
CA PHE A 69 -3.90 13.34 -1.94
C PHE A 69 -2.39 13.08 -2.04
N THR A 70 -1.96 12.07 -2.78
CA THR A 70 -0.53 11.82 -3.03
C THR A 70 0.10 12.98 -3.78
N SER A 71 -0.56 13.47 -4.83
CA SER A 71 -0.09 14.64 -5.59
C SER A 71 0.00 15.89 -4.72
N PHE A 72 -1.03 16.15 -3.93
CA PHE A 72 -1.08 17.29 -3.01
C PHE A 72 0.04 17.21 -1.95
N PHE A 73 0.16 16.11 -1.24
CA PHE A 73 1.18 15.96 -0.19
C PHE A 73 2.61 15.95 -0.74
N ARG A 74 2.81 15.44 -1.95
CA ARG A 74 4.14 15.56 -2.60
C ARG A 74 4.55 17.01 -2.84
N GLN A 75 3.60 17.87 -3.21
CA GLN A 75 3.89 19.30 -3.39
C GLN A 75 4.16 19.99 -2.06
N VAL A 76 3.38 19.68 -1.03
CA VAL A 76 3.54 20.25 0.33
C VAL A 76 4.86 19.84 0.97
N PHE A 77 5.28 18.59 0.80
CA PHE A 77 6.52 18.05 1.38
C PHE A 77 7.70 18.04 0.40
N ALA A 78 7.59 18.74 -0.74
CA ALA A 78 8.69 18.87 -1.69
C ALA A 78 9.92 19.53 -1.00
N GLY A 79 10.97 18.73 -0.84
CA GLY A 79 12.22 19.20 -0.21
C GLY A 79 12.27 19.16 1.33
N HIS A 80 11.20 18.73 2.01
CA HIS A 80 11.17 18.59 3.46
C HIS A 80 10.87 17.13 3.85
N ALA A 81 11.91 16.34 4.03
CA ALA A 81 11.77 15.00 4.62
C ALA A 81 11.59 15.15 6.13
N LEU A 82 10.47 14.64 6.66
CA LEU A 82 10.31 14.50 8.10
C LEU A 82 11.21 13.36 8.57
N PHE A 83 11.97 13.60 9.64
CA PHE A 83 13.01 12.69 10.18
C PHE A 83 14.11 12.34 9.17
N ALA A 84 14.65 13.35 8.44
CA ALA A 84 15.67 13.17 7.41
C ALA A 84 16.87 12.35 7.89
N ASP A 85 17.27 12.53 9.16
CA ASP A 85 18.43 11.86 9.76
C ASP A 85 18.09 10.52 10.44
N GLN A 86 16.81 10.11 10.45
CA GLN A 86 16.37 8.91 11.16
C GLN A 86 15.43 8.05 10.31
N PRO A 87 15.95 7.35 9.29
CA PRO A 87 15.13 6.56 8.37
C PRO A 87 14.35 5.42 9.06
N PHE A 88 14.90 4.83 10.13
CA PHE A 88 14.20 3.82 10.92
C PHE A 88 12.93 4.38 11.58
N LEU A 89 13.01 5.56 12.20
CA LEU A 89 11.86 6.21 12.81
C LEU A 89 10.81 6.59 11.75
N ALA A 90 11.25 7.05 10.58
CA ALA A 90 10.38 7.31 9.45
C ALA A 90 9.63 6.04 8.99
N CYS A 91 10.28 4.86 8.99
CA CYS A 91 9.65 3.58 8.69
C CYS A 91 8.56 3.22 9.70
N VAL A 92 8.84 3.38 10.99
CA VAL A 92 7.88 3.02 12.05
C VAL A 92 6.67 3.95 11.99
N VAL A 93 6.89 5.26 12.02
CA VAL A 93 5.80 6.25 12.00
C VAL A 93 5.02 6.18 10.67
N GLY A 94 5.72 6.09 9.55
CA GLY A 94 5.12 5.93 8.23
C GLY A 94 4.30 4.64 8.12
N GLY A 95 4.83 3.52 8.62
CA GLY A 95 4.16 2.22 8.67
C GLY A 95 2.90 2.22 9.52
N VAL A 96 2.93 2.87 10.71
CA VAL A 96 1.75 3.01 11.57
C VAL A 96 0.65 3.83 10.88
N LEU A 97 1.00 4.96 10.28
CA LEU A 97 0.04 5.82 9.58
C LEU A 97 -0.55 5.14 8.34
N LEU A 98 0.26 4.40 7.60
CA LEU A 98 -0.20 3.59 6.45
C LEU A 98 -1.12 2.48 6.92
N GLY A 99 -0.72 1.72 7.94
CA GLY A 99 -1.51 0.63 8.50
C GLY A 99 -2.86 1.12 9.02
N ALA A 100 -2.90 2.24 9.71
CA ALA A 100 -4.15 2.85 10.16
C ALA A 100 -5.06 3.24 8.98
N GLY A 101 -4.51 3.85 7.94
CA GLY A 101 -5.26 4.22 6.73
C GLY A 101 -5.84 3.01 6.00
N VAL A 102 -5.03 1.95 5.84
CA VAL A 102 -5.46 0.69 5.21
C VAL A 102 -6.52 -0.02 6.06
N ALA A 103 -6.35 -0.07 7.39
CA ALA A 103 -7.34 -0.68 8.29
C ALA A 103 -8.71 0.02 8.17
N ILE A 104 -8.74 1.35 8.14
CA ILE A 104 -9.97 2.11 7.93
C ILE A 104 -10.61 1.77 6.57
N ALA A 105 -9.82 1.75 5.49
CA ALA A 105 -10.32 1.42 4.16
C ALA A 105 -10.94 0.01 4.11
N LEU A 106 -10.27 -0.98 4.70
CA LEU A 106 -10.74 -2.37 4.75
C LEU A 106 -12.04 -2.52 5.54
N GLN A 107 -12.23 -1.75 6.63
CA GLN A 107 -13.48 -1.76 7.40
C GLN A 107 -14.69 -1.32 6.56
N TYR A 108 -14.49 -0.41 5.63
CA TYR A 108 -15.54 0.05 4.71
C TYR A 108 -15.64 -0.80 3.43
N ASN A 109 -15.02 -1.99 3.40
CA ASN A 109 -14.95 -2.86 2.23
C ASN A 109 -14.46 -2.12 0.98
N ALA A 110 -13.51 -1.21 1.16
CA ALA A 110 -12.81 -0.51 0.10
C ALA A 110 -11.44 -1.15 -0.10
N SER A 111 -10.97 -1.19 -1.35
CA SER A 111 -9.62 -1.58 -1.71
C SER A 111 -8.78 -0.32 -1.91
N SER A 112 -7.53 -0.34 -1.48
CA SER A 112 -6.60 0.76 -1.75
C SER A 112 -6.14 0.81 -3.22
N GLY A 113 -6.64 -0.11 -4.07
CA GLY A 113 -6.15 -0.27 -5.44
C GLY A 113 -4.73 -0.86 -5.47
N GLY A 114 -4.39 -1.66 -4.48
CA GLY A 114 -3.07 -2.27 -4.36
C GLY A 114 -3.05 -3.75 -4.76
N SER A 115 -2.12 -4.49 -4.17
CA SER A 115 -2.03 -5.96 -4.22
C SER A 115 -3.30 -6.65 -3.72
N ASP A 116 -4.12 -5.96 -2.93
CA ASP A 116 -5.43 -6.39 -2.46
C ASP A 116 -6.44 -6.64 -3.59
N VAL A 117 -6.43 -5.87 -4.69
CA VAL A 117 -7.25 -6.15 -5.89
C VAL A 117 -6.82 -7.46 -6.55
N ILE A 118 -5.51 -7.67 -6.67
CA ILE A 118 -4.94 -8.91 -7.23
C ILE A 118 -5.32 -10.09 -6.34
N ALA A 119 -5.18 -9.93 -5.04
CA ALA A 119 -5.51 -10.96 -4.07
C ALA A 119 -7.01 -11.31 -4.10
N ALA A 120 -7.90 -10.31 -4.21
CA ALA A 120 -9.33 -10.53 -4.34
C ALA A 120 -9.70 -11.28 -5.63
N MET A 121 -9.02 -10.99 -6.75
CA MET A 121 -9.21 -11.73 -7.99
C MET A 121 -8.75 -13.19 -7.86
N ILE A 122 -7.60 -13.44 -7.26
CA ILE A 122 -7.06 -14.80 -7.07
C ILE A 122 -7.94 -15.58 -6.10
N HIS A 123 -8.36 -14.97 -4.99
CA HIS A 123 -9.22 -15.60 -3.99
C HIS A 123 -10.55 -16.08 -4.56
N LYS A 124 -11.07 -15.39 -5.58
CA LYS A 124 -12.32 -15.81 -6.25
C LYS A 124 -12.18 -17.13 -7.01
N TYR A 125 -10.99 -17.46 -7.50
CA TYR A 125 -10.73 -18.69 -8.29
C TYR A 125 -10.01 -19.78 -7.50
N ARG A 126 -9.35 -19.41 -6.41
CA ARG A 126 -8.57 -20.33 -5.58
C ARG A 126 -8.84 -20.04 -4.11
N ASP A 127 -9.00 -21.08 -3.30
CA ASP A 127 -9.18 -20.99 -1.84
C ASP A 127 -7.84 -20.65 -1.13
N ILE A 128 -7.19 -19.57 -1.59
CA ILE A 128 -5.96 -19.06 -0.98
C ILE A 128 -6.36 -17.83 -0.15
N SER A 129 -5.87 -17.74 1.09
CA SER A 129 -6.17 -16.59 1.93
C SER A 129 -5.65 -15.29 1.30
N LEU A 130 -6.49 -14.25 1.29
CA LEU A 130 -6.16 -12.91 0.79
C LEU A 130 -4.82 -12.40 1.33
N GLY A 131 -4.60 -12.54 2.64
CA GLY A 131 -3.38 -12.07 3.29
C GLY A 131 -2.11 -12.73 2.76
N ARG A 132 -2.15 -14.04 2.43
CA ARG A 132 -0.98 -14.73 1.86
C ARG A 132 -0.63 -14.20 0.48
N VAL A 133 -1.64 -13.92 -0.35
CA VAL A 133 -1.41 -13.37 -1.69
C VAL A 133 -0.86 -11.95 -1.60
N ILE A 134 -1.43 -11.12 -0.74
CA ILE A 134 -0.95 -9.75 -0.51
C ILE A 134 0.51 -9.77 -0.04
N LEU A 135 0.82 -10.56 1.00
CA LEU A 135 2.19 -10.68 1.51
C LEU A 135 3.18 -11.15 0.44
N ALA A 136 2.82 -12.15 -0.35
CA ALA A 136 3.68 -12.65 -1.42
C ALA A 136 3.93 -11.57 -2.50
N CYS A 137 2.88 -10.86 -2.92
CA CYS A 137 3.02 -9.76 -3.87
C CYS A 137 3.91 -8.64 -3.31
N ASP A 138 3.66 -8.24 -2.06
CA ASP A 138 4.38 -7.13 -1.43
C ASP A 138 5.85 -7.49 -1.19
N LEU A 139 6.16 -8.72 -0.79
CA LEU A 139 7.54 -9.20 -0.69
C LEU A 139 8.26 -9.16 -2.05
N CYS A 140 7.61 -9.61 -3.12
CA CYS A 140 8.18 -9.54 -4.47
C CYS A 140 8.43 -8.09 -4.91
N ILE A 141 7.48 -7.18 -4.65
CA ILE A 141 7.57 -5.76 -5.01
C ILE A 141 8.73 -5.09 -4.27
N ILE A 142 8.80 -5.28 -2.93
CA ILE A 142 9.86 -4.71 -2.11
C ILE A 142 11.23 -5.27 -2.53
N SER A 143 11.33 -6.58 -2.79
CA SER A 143 12.57 -7.20 -3.29
C SER A 143 12.98 -6.62 -4.64
N SER A 144 12.02 -6.38 -5.56
CA SER A 144 12.31 -5.82 -6.88
C SER A 144 12.86 -4.39 -6.81
N SER A 145 12.62 -3.65 -5.73
CA SER A 145 13.18 -2.31 -5.54
C SER A 145 14.70 -2.31 -5.49
N TYR A 146 15.32 -3.44 -5.11
CA TYR A 146 16.77 -3.61 -5.16
C TYR A 146 17.35 -3.39 -6.55
N LEU A 147 16.66 -3.84 -7.60
CA LEU A 147 17.12 -3.70 -9.00
C LEU A 147 17.28 -2.23 -9.42
N VAL A 148 16.49 -1.33 -8.84
CA VAL A 148 16.51 0.10 -9.17
C VAL A 148 17.37 0.90 -8.18
N LEU A 149 17.23 0.61 -6.89
CA LEU A 149 17.91 1.37 -5.84
C LEU A 149 19.33 0.89 -5.56
N ASN A 150 19.65 -0.35 -5.92
CA ASN A 150 20.94 -1.04 -5.69
C ASN A 150 21.45 -0.87 -4.24
N ASN A 151 20.52 -0.89 -3.27
CA ASN A 151 20.82 -0.66 -1.86
C ASN A 151 19.97 -1.59 -0.98
N TRP A 152 20.63 -2.53 -0.29
CA TRP A 152 20.00 -3.49 0.61
C TRP A 152 19.34 -2.85 1.83
N GLU A 153 19.90 -1.76 2.32
CA GLU A 153 19.37 -1.05 3.49
C GLU A 153 17.92 -0.57 3.24
N LYS A 154 17.65 -0.03 2.06
CA LYS A 154 16.30 0.44 1.68
C LYS A 154 15.30 -0.69 1.52
N VAL A 155 15.74 -1.86 1.06
CA VAL A 155 14.91 -3.06 0.99
C VAL A 155 14.54 -3.53 2.40
N ILE A 156 15.51 -3.55 3.32
CA ILE A 156 15.27 -3.92 4.72
C ILE A 156 14.28 -2.95 5.38
N TYR A 157 14.42 -1.64 5.14
CA TYR A 157 13.44 -0.65 5.61
C TYR A 157 12.05 -0.88 5.02
N GLY A 158 11.95 -1.28 3.76
CA GLY A 158 10.68 -1.67 3.14
C GLY A 158 10.02 -2.84 3.85
N TYR A 159 10.78 -3.86 4.25
CA TYR A 159 10.27 -4.98 5.04
C TYR A 159 9.83 -4.57 6.44
N ILE A 160 10.55 -3.65 7.08
CA ILE A 160 10.16 -3.11 8.40
C ILE A 160 8.81 -2.38 8.27
N VAL A 161 8.65 -1.55 7.24
CA VAL A 161 7.36 -0.87 6.98
C VAL A 161 6.24 -1.87 6.76
N LEU A 162 6.47 -2.92 5.95
CA LEU A 162 5.48 -3.97 5.70
C LEU A 162 5.07 -4.66 7.01
N PHE A 163 6.04 -5.03 7.84
CA PHE A 163 5.78 -5.66 9.13
C PHE A 163 4.97 -4.76 10.08
N VAL A 164 5.41 -3.50 10.25
CA VAL A 164 4.71 -2.52 11.12
C VAL A 164 3.30 -2.26 10.61
N MET A 165 3.15 -2.04 9.30
CA MET A 165 1.86 -1.79 8.67
C MET A 165 0.90 -2.97 8.88
N THR A 166 1.35 -4.20 8.62
CA THR A 166 0.55 -5.42 8.79
C THR A 166 0.12 -5.60 10.24
N TYR A 167 1.05 -5.40 11.18
CA TYR A 167 0.75 -5.48 12.61
C TYR A 167 -0.33 -4.47 13.05
N VAL A 168 -0.22 -3.23 12.59
CA VAL A 168 -1.21 -2.18 12.90
C VAL A 168 -2.57 -2.49 12.27
N VAL A 169 -2.58 -2.96 11.02
CA VAL A 169 -3.83 -3.39 10.34
C VAL A 169 -4.51 -4.49 11.13
N ASP A 170 -3.78 -5.54 11.50
CA ASP A 170 -4.33 -6.66 12.26
C ASP A 170 -4.82 -6.23 13.65
N TYR A 171 -4.08 -5.38 14.34
CA TYR A 171 -4.46 -4.85 15.63
C TYR A 171 -5.76 -4.03 15.58
N LEU A 172 -5.89 -3.14 14.58
CA LEU A 172 -7.08 -2.31 14.44
C LEU A 172 -8.31 -3.11 13.98
N ILE A 173 -8.13 -4.08 13.07
CA ILE A 173 -9.24 -4.91 12.60
C ILE A 173 -9.71 -5.88 13.69
N ASN A 174 -8.79 -6.56 14.38
CA ASN A 174 -9.12 -7.54 15.40
C ASN A 174 -9.57 -6.86 16.71
N GLY A 175 -8.96 -5.74 17.09
CA GLY A 175 -9.33 -4.98 18.28
C GLY A 175 -10.74 -4.38 18.17
N MET A 176 -11.21 -4.04 16.98
CA MET A 176 -12.57 -3.55 16.74
C MET A 176 -13.60 -4.69 16.57
N ARG A 177 -13.15 -5.92 16.31
CA ARG A 177 -13.99 -7.14 16.27
C ARG A 177 -14.04 -7.88 17.61
N GLY A 178 -13.74 -7.22 18.72
CA GLY A 178 -13.84 -7.78 20.06
C GLY A 178 -15.26 -8.27 20.36
N SER A 179 -15.64 -9.41 19.76
CA SER A 179 -16.82 -10.16 20.14
C SER A 179 -16.51 -10.87 21.43
N VAL A 180 -17.12 -10.43 22.51
CA VAL A 180 -17.15 -11.16 23.77
C VAL A 180 -17.95 -12.45 23.50
N GLN A 181 -17.27 -13.58 23.43
CA GLN A 181 -17.94 -14.88 23.47
C GLN A 181 -18.41 -15.09 24.90
N PHE A 182 -19.69 -14.90 25.14
CA PHE A 182 -20.32 -15.39 26.37
C PHE A 182 -20.47 -16.91 26.22
N PHE A 183 -19.66 -17.67 26.97
CA PHE A 183 -19.95 -19.06 27.23
C PHE A 183 -21.10 -19.10 28.27
N VAL A 184 -22.27 -19.55 27.84
CA VAL A 184 -23.39 -19.93 28.71
C VAL A 184 -23.29 -21.42 28.99
#